data_2dc7e95cea11e148ed8621f50762f0bf
#
_entry.id   2dc7e95cea11e148ed8621f50762f0bf
#
_cell.length_a   1.000
_cell.length_b   1.000
_cell.length_c   1.000
_cell.angle_alpha   90.00
_cell.angle_beta   90.00
_cell.angle_gamma   90.00
#
_symmetry.space_group_name_H-M   'P 1'
#
loop_
_entity.id
_entity.type
_entity.pdbx_description
1 polymer ?
#
loop_
_entity_poly.entity_id
_entity_poly.type
_entity_poly.pdbx_seq_one_letter_code
_entity_poly.pdbx_strand_id
1 'polypeptide(L)'
;MLGRAYRWFDRVILELGREFRLSYLPPLMVYVAYGVSGLTAIVGTFFVKEYLGLSAEFLAALGFWAGIPWALKMPLGHLVDLIWRHKAGMVYLGASLIAASLLIMVGLLAQPDAMARFMPVEAWFVLSTLLAPVGYVVQDVVADAMTVEAVPAVDSEGQPFPADTRRLMHTTMQTLGRVAIISGTVFVALLNVFMFEGVEHLDEAAKLGIYIRIYEIALVIPVVSVAGVMLGSFLRRREIRRLRRHGIDRAKAEEMLHGHIERTPPNWWILGGSLVFVVFTITMGLGEVPYNQEIIFAGSMVIVLFLINRLLKVLEPEARNVLLGTAIIIFVYRAMPTPGAGQTWWMIDELGFDQQFLSVLSLISSALALFGMFIFRRFMAEKSIAYIVVFLTVIS
;
A
#
# COMPACT_ATOMS: atom_id res chain seq x y z
N MET A 1 0.80 14.08 37.15
CA MET A 1 0.47 13.96 35.71
C MET A 1 1.60 13.31 34.90
N LEU A 2 2.86 13.72 35.01
CA LEU A 2 4.03 13.19 34.29
C LEU A 2 4.16 11.67 34.39
N GLY A 3 3.97 11.06 35.56
CA GLY A 3 4.10 9.61 35.72
C GLY A 3 2.98 8.78 35.06
N ARG A 4 1.81 9.36 34.75
CA ARG A 4 0.75 8.70 33.97
C ARG A 4 1.05 8.78 32.47
N ALA A 5 1.53 9.93 32.00
CA ALA A 5 1.95 10.12 30.61
C ALA A 5 3.14 9.24 30.27
N TYR A 6 4.15 9.14 31.16
CA TYR A 6 5.30 8.25 30.97
C TYR A 6 4.88 6.77 30.91
N ARG A 7 4.02 6.30 31.82
CA ARG A 7 3.50 4.92 31.79
C ARG A 7 2.66 4.61 30.56
N TRP A 8 1.94 5.61 30.04
CA TRP A 8 1.21 5.47 28.77
C TRP A 8 2.20 5.35 27.61
N PHE A 9 3.20 6.24 27.53
CA PHE A 9 4.23 6.22 26.51
C PHE A 9 5.04 4.90 26.52
N ASP A 10 5.42 4.44 27.71
CA ASP A 10 6.14 3.16 27.88
C ASP A 10 5.30 1.99 27.33
N ARG A 11 4.03 1.89 27.70
CA ARG A 11 3.13 0.80 27.27
C ARG A 11 2.75 0.85 25.79
N VAL A 12 2.65 2.02 25.20
CA VAL A 12 2.11 2.18 23.83
C VAL A 12 3.23 2.19 22.79
N ILE A 13 4.35 2.79 23.12
CA ILE A 13 5.45 3.02 22.16
C ILE A 13 6.67 2.16 22.50
N LEU A 14 7.18 2.22 23.74
CA LEU A 14 8.40 1.50 24.10
C LEU A 14 8.20 -0.02 24.15
N GLU A 15 7.03 -0.50 24.58
CA GLU A 15 6.68 -1.92 24.55
C GLU A 15 6.72 -2.48 23.12
N LEU A 16 6.16 -1.74 22.15
CA LEU A 16 6.21 -2.12 20.74
C LEU A 16 7.65 -2.20 20.21
N GLY A 17 8.52 -1.28 20.66
CA GLY A 17 9.95 -1.31 20.34
C GLY A 17 10.69 -2.48 20.98
N ARG A 18 10.31 -2.89 22.20
CA ARG A 18 10.90 -4.05 22.90
C ARG A 18 10.51 -5.39 22.27
N GLU A 19 9.32 -5.44 21.66
CA GLU A 19 8.82 -6.62 20.94
C GLU A 19 9.38 -6.72 19.51
N PHE A 20 10.10 -5.70 19.04
CA PHE A 20 10.70 -5.67 17.71
C PHE A 20 11.72 -6.80 17.53
N ARG A 21 11.59 -7.54 16.45
CA ARG A 21 12.50 -8.61 16.05
C ARG A 21 13.14 -8.29 14.69
N LEU A 22 14.39 -8.67 14.53
CA LEU A 22 15.11 -8.46 13.27
C LEU A 22 14.40 -9.13 12.09
N SER A 23 13.69 -10.24 12.33
CA SER A 23 12.88 -10.91 11.30
C SER A 23 11.71 -10.08 10.78
N TYR A 24 11.27 -9.05 11.51
CA TYR A 24 10.19 -8.15 11.10
C TYR A 24 10.67 -7.07 10.12
N LEU A 25 11.98 -6.78 10.09
CA LEU A 25 12.53 -5.70 9.27
C LEU A 25 12.27 -5.88 7.75
N PRO A 26 12.41 -7.08 7.15
CA PRO A 26 12.17 -7.26 5.72
C PRO A 26 10.78 -6.81 5.24
N PRO A 27 9.64 -7.29 5.77
CA PRO A 27 8.33 -6.81 5.37
C PRO A 27 8.11 -5.34 5.73
N LEU A 28 8.66 -4.84 6.84
CA LEU A 28 8.56 -3.43 7.22
C LEU A 28 9.25 -2.51 6.20
N MET A 29 10.36 -2.93 5.61
CA MET A 29 11.02 -2.17 4.54
C MET A 29 10.13 -2.04 3.31
N VAL A 30 9.39 -3.08 2.93
CA VAL A 30 8.43 -3.01 1.82
C VAL A 30 7.24 -2.12 2.19
N TYR A 31 6.75 -2.17 3.41
CA TYR A 31 5.68 -1.28 3.88
C TYR A 31 6.12 0.18 3.98
N VAL A 32 7.35 0.47 4.42
CA VAL A 32 7.90 1.83 4.38
C VAL A 32 7.98 2.32 2.94
N ALA A 33 8.47 1.51 2.00
CA ALA A 33 8.52 1.86 0.59
C ALA A 33 7.12 2.19 0.04
N TYR A 34 6.09 1.45 0.44
CA TYR A 34 4.70 1.78 0.13
C TYR A 34 4.25 3.09 0.83
N GLY A 35 4.58 3.29 2.11
CA GLY A 35 4.27 4.54 2.84
C GLY A 35 4.88 5.79 2.20
N VAL A 36 6.04 5.64 1.55
CA VAL A 36 6.74 6.73 0.85
C VAL A 36 6.24 6.93 -0.59
N SER A 37 5.33 6.08 -1.09
CA SER A 37 4.82 6.15 -2.47
C SER A 37 4.17 7.50 -2.86
N GLY A 38 3.63 8.24 -1.88
CA GLY A 38 3.02 9.55 -2.09
C GLY A 38 4.01 10.71 -2.33
N LEU A 39 5.32 10.45 -2.34
CA LEU A 39 6.35 11.51 -2.46
C LEU A 39 6.18 12.39 -3.70
N THR A 40 5.75 11.80 -4.80
CA THR A 40 5.59 12.49 -6.08
C THR A 40 4.17 13.03 -6.34
N ALA A 41 3.23 12.83 -5.38
CA ALA A 41 1.82 13.16 -5.61
C ALA A 41 1.57 14.65 -5.83
N ILE A 42 2.20 15.53 -5.04
CA ILE A 42 2.08 16.99 -5.19
C ILE A 42 2.66 17.42 -6.53
N VAL A 43 3.87 16.96 -6.86
CA VAL A 43 4.51 17.26 -8.16
C VAL A 43 3.63 16.80 -9.31
N GLY A 44 3.07 15.58 -9.24
CA GLY A 44 2.18 15.04 -10.28
C GLY A 44 0.93 15.92 -10.49
N THR A 45 0.33 16.41 -9.41
CA THR A 45 -0.83 17.31 -9.45
C THR A 45 -0.49 18.64 -10.15
N PHE A 46 0.58 19.30 -9.73
CA PHE A 46 0.99 20.57 -10.33
C PHE A 46 1.51 20.40 -11.76
N PHE A 47 2.19 19.30 -12.07
CA PHE A 47 2.61 18.98 -13.44
C PHE A 47 1.42 18.85 -14.38
N VAL A 48 0.37 18.11 -13.98
CA VAL A 48 -0.85 17.98 -14.78
C VAL A 48 -1.53 19.32 -15.00
N LYS A 49 -1.60 20.14 -13.96
CA LYS A 49 -2.31 21.42 -13.98
C LYS A 49 -1.55 22.49 -14.76
N GLU A 50 -0.28 22.71 -14.43
CA GLU A 50 0.51 23.85 -14.91
C GLU A 50 1.22 23.55 -16.24
N TYR A 51 1.70 22.30 -16.45
CA TYR A 51 2.49 21.95 -17.64
C TYR A 51 1.68 21.23 -18.71
N LEU A 52 0.74 20.36 -18.31
CA LEU A 52 -0.12 19.67 -19.28
C LEU A 52 -1.44 20.42 -19.54
N GLY A 53 -1.85 21.34 -18.68
CA GLY A 53 -3.10 22.08 -18.81
C GLY A 53 -4.36 21.17 -18.78
N LEU A 54 -4.25 19.98 -18.15
CA LEU A 54 -5.34 19.02 -18.10
C LEU A 54 -6.29 19.30 -16.94
N SER A 55 -7.55 18.87 -17.06
CA SER A 55 -8.59 19.16 -16.08
C SER A 55 -8.52 18.27 -14.83
N ALA A 56 -9.16 18.71 -13.75
CA ALA A 56 -9.40 17.90 -12.57
C ALA A 56 -10.22 16.63 -12.87
N GLU A 57 -11.13 16.69 -13.84
CA GLU A 57 -11.91 15.55 -14.32
C GLU A 57 -11.00 14.47 -14.93
N PHE A 58 -10.03 14.86 -15.75
CA PHE A 58 -9.03 13.95 -16.30
C PHE A 58 -8.25 13.24 -15.18
N LEU A 59 -7.78 13.98 -14.17
CA LEU A 59 -7.05 13.40 -13.05
C LEU A 59 -7.93 12.49 -12.20
N ALA A 60 -9.21 12.81 -12.02
CA ALA A 60 -10.17 11.96 -11.33
C ALA A 60 -10.41 10.65 -12.09
N ALA A 61 -10.60 10.72 -13.41
CA ALA A 61 -10.73 9.54 -14.28
C ALA A 61 -9.47 8.67 -14.25
N LEU A 62 -8.29 9.28 -14.32
CA LEU A 62 -7.01 8.57 -14.19
C LEU A 62 -6.86 7.91 -12.81
N GLY A 63 -7.32 8.57 -11.74
CA GLY A 63 -7.38 8.01 -10.39
C GLY A 63 -8.24 6.75 -10.28
N PHE A 64 -9.36 6.69 -10.99
CA PHE A 64 -10.18 5.47 -11.10
C PHE A 64 -9.36 4.31 -11.67
N TRP A 65 -8.70 4.53 -12.82
CA TRP A 65 -7.87 3.51 -13.47
C TRP A 65 -6.69 3.06 -12.58
N ALA A 66 -6.04 3.99 -11.91
CA ALA A 66 -4.97 3.72 -10.95
C ALA A 66 -5.45 2.94 -9.72
N GLY A 67 -6.75 2.99 -9.42
CA GLY A 67 -7.39 2.22 -8.36
C GLY A 67 -7.65 0.75 -8.69
N ILE A 68 -7.81 0.39 -9.97
CA ILE A 68 -8.15 -0.99 -10.40
C ILE A 68 -7.16 -2.05 -9.90
N PRO A 69 -5.84 -1.86 -9.94
CA PRO A 69 -4.90 -2.84 -9.40
C PRO A 69 -5.17 -3.22 -7.94
N TRP A 70 -5.67 -2.29 -7.12
CA TRP A 70 -6.02 -2.55 -5.72
C TRP A 70 -7.25 -3.46 -5.57
N ALA A 71 -8.19 -3.42 -6.51
CA ALA A 71 -9.30 -4.36 -6.54
C ALA A 71 -8.84 -5.81 -6.81
N LEU A 72 -7.67 -5.97 -7.42
CA LEU A 72 -7.06 -7.27 -7.72
C LEU A 72 -6.21 -7.81 -6.56
N LYS A 73 -6.18 -7.17 -5.39
CA LYS A 73 -5.37 -7.61 -4.25
C LYS A 73 -5.69 -9.05 -3.83
N MET A 74 -6.95 -9.44 -3.83
CA MET A 74 -7.38 -10.79 -3.46
C MET A 74 -6.87 -11.88 -4.43
N PRO A 75 -7.06 -11.78 -5.76
CA PRO A 75 -6.51 -12.77 -6.69
C PRO A 75 -4.98 -12.75 -6.75
N LEU A 76 -4.34 -11.61 -6.58
CA LEU A 76 -2.89 -11.53 -6.46
C LEU A 76 -2.39 -12.22 -5.19
N GLY A 77 -3.12 -12.11 -4.07
CA GLY A 77 -2.84 -12.87 -2.85
C GLY A 77 -2.89 -14.38 -3.08
N HIS A 78 -3.94 -14.84 -3.75
CA HIS A 78 -4.04 -16.25 -4.12
C HIS A 78 -2.91 -16.68 -5.07
N LEU A 79 -2.51 -15.83 -6.01
CA LEU A 79 -1.35 -16.10 -6.88
C LEU A 79 -0.05 -16.22 -6.05
N VAL A 80 0.16 -15.36 -5.06
CA VAL A 80 1.31 -15.44 -4.14
C VAL A 80 1.31 -16.78 -3.39
N ASP A 81 0.15 -17.27 -2.93
CA ASP A 81 0.02 -18.57 -2.28
C ASP A 81 0.42 -19.71 -3.23
N LEU A 82 0.02 -19.64 -4.50
CA LEU A 82 0.38 -20.63 -5.52
C LEU A 82 1.88 -20.65 -5.84
N ILE A 83 2.52 -19.48 -5.88
CA ILE A 83 3.94 -19.32 -6.22
C ILE A 83 4.80 -19.01 -4.99
N TRP A 84 4.40 -19.43 -3.81
CA TRP A 84 4.99 -19.06 -2.51
C TRP A 84 6.52 -19.04 -2.49
N ARG A 85 7.15 -20.05 -3.08
CA ARG A 85 8.62 -20.16 -3.15
C ARG A 85 9.27 -19.09 -4.01
N HIS A 86 8.54 -18.53 -4.97
CA HIS A 86 9.03 -17.58 -5.97
C HIS A 86 8.47 -16.17 -5.77
N LYS A 87 7.71 -15.93 -4.68
CA LYS A 87 7.07 -14.62 -4.41
C LYS A 87 8.03 -13.43 -4.42
N ALA A 88 9.31 -13.65 -4.09
CA ALA A 88 10.36 -12.62 -4.20
C ALA A 88 10.46 -12.03 -5.62
N GLY A 89 10.22 -12.85 -6.66
CA GLY A 89 10.19 -12.40 -8.06
C GLY A 89 9.12 -11.35 -8.32
N MET A 90 7.97 -11.44 -7.63
CA MET A 90 6.91 -10.43 -7.74
C MET A 90 7.35 -9.08 -7.15
N VAL A 91 8.15 -9.06 -6.07
CA VAL A 91 8.67 -7.79 -5.54
C VAL A 91 9.65 -7.16 -6.52
N TYR A 92 10.51 -7.95 -7.17
CA TYR A 92 11.40 -7.43 -8.21
C TYR A 92 10.61 -6.88 -9.40
N LEU A 93 9.57 -7.59 -9.85
CA LEU A 93 8.67 -7.09 -10.89
C LEU A 93 8.01 -5.78 -10.48
N GLY A 94 7.41 -5.72 -9.28
CA GLY A 94 6.79 -4.51 -8.75
C GLY A 94 7.78 -3.35 -8.64
N ALA A 95 9.00 -3.60 -8.15
CA ALA A 95 10.06 -2.61 -8.07
C ALA A 95 10.46 -2.08 -9.46
N SER A 96 10.53 -2.96 -10.46
CA SER A 96 10.83 -2.56 -11.85
C SER A 96 9.73 -1.68 -12.45
N LEU A 97 8.45 -1.99 -12.18
CA LEU A 97 7.32 -1.17 -12.64
C LEU A 97 7.31 0.21 -11.99
N ILE A 98 7.58 0.29 -10.68
CA ILE A 98 7.70 1.56 -9.95
C ILE A 98 8.88 2.37 -10.49
N ALA A 99 10.04 1.74 -10.66
CA ALA A 99 11.22 2.41 -11.22
C ALA A 99 10.96 2.91 -12.65
N ALA A 100 10.32 2.12 -13.51
CA ALA A 100 9.94 2.53 -14.85
C ALA A 100 8.99 3.74 -14.84
N SER A 101 7.97 3.72 -13.98
CA SER A 101 7.07 4.87 -13.75
C SER A 101 7.85 6.14 -13.39
N LEU A 102 8.71 6.06 -12.39
CA LEU A 102 9.50 7.20 -11.93
C LEU A 102 10.47 7.71 -13.00
N LEU A 103 11.14 6.81 -13.72
CA LEU A 103 12.06 7.18 -14.81
C LEU A 103 11.35 7.83 -15.99
N ILE A 104 10.13 7.38 -16.33
CA ILE A 104 9.28 8.05 -17.32
C ILE A 104 9.04 9.51 -16.89
N MET A 105 8.69 9.74 -15.63
CA MET A 105 8.43 11.08 -15.14
C MET A 105 9.70 11.95 -15.12
N VAL A 106 10.85 11.40 -14.72
CA VAL A 106 12.13 12.11 -14.84
C VAL A 106 12.40 12.50 -16.30
N GLY A 107 12.16 11.57 -17.23
CA GLY A 107 12.31 11.86 -18.67
C GLY A 107 11.38 12.97 -19.16
N LEU A 108 10.10 12.92 -18.76
CA LEU A 108 9.09 13.93 -19.13
C LEU A 108 9.45 15.31 -18.61
N LEU A 109 9.95 15.41 -17.37
CA LEU A 109 10.33 16.67 -16.75
C LEU A 109 11.65 17.23 -17.31
N ALA A 110 12.63 16.35 -17.58
CA ALA A 110 13.95 16.75 -18.02
C ALA A 110 14.06 16.96 -19.55
N GLN A 111 13.35 16.16 -20.35
CA GLN A 111 13.47 16.14 -21.81
C GLN A 111 12.12 15.90 -22.51
N PRO A 112 11.11 16.77 -22.31
CA PRO A 112 9.77 16.58 -22.86
C PRO A 112 9.77 16.44 -24.39
N ASP A 113 10.57 17.23 -25.12
CA ASP A 113 10.66 17.19 -26.58
C ASP A 113 11.23 15.86 -27.10
N ALA A 114 12.18 15.27 -26.41
CA ALA A 114 12.74 13.98 -26.76
C ALA A 114 11.70 12.85 -26.55
N MET A 115 10.96 12.91 -25.45
CA MET A 115 9.89 11.97 -25.13
C MET A 115 8.72 12.10 -26.12
N ALA A 116 8.35 13.32 -26.52
CA ALA A 116 7.27 13.60 -27.45
C ALA A 116 7.51 13.03 -28.86
N ARG A 117 8.77 12.75 -29.24
CA ARG A 117 9.07 12.07 -30.53
C ARG A 117 8.56 10.64 -30.61
N PHE A 118 8.37 9.96 -29.48
CA PHE A 118 7.95 8.57 -29.43
C PHE A 118 6.46 8.45 -29.14
N MET A 119 5.93 9.29 -28.23
CA MET A 119 4.52 9.25 -27.81
C MET A 119 4.14 10.61 -27.22
N PRO A 120 2.87 11.06 -27.30
CA PRO A 120 2.41 12.30 -26.67
C PRO A 120 2.75 12.35 -25.18
N VAL A 121 3.08 13.53 -24.66
CA VAL A 121 3.52 13.74 -23.26
C VAL A 121 2.44 13.28 -22.29
N GLU A 122 1.17 13.53 -22.62
CA GLU A 122 0.01 13.09 -21.84
C GLU A 122 -0.08 11.57 -21.75
N ALA A 123 0.21 10.86 -22.85
CA ALA A 123 0.19 9.42 -22.87
C ALA A 123 1.34 8.80 -22.05
N TRP A 124 2.53 9.42 -22.03
CA TRP A 124 3.61 9.04 -21.14
C TRP A 124 3.23 9.25 -19.67
N PHE A 125 2.57 10.38 -19.36
CA PHE A 125 2.08 10.64 -18.02
C PHE A 125 1.07 9.59 -17.56
N VAL A 126 0.07 9.26 -18.42
CA VAL A 126 -0.90 8.20 -18.15
C VAL A 126 -0.21 6.87 -17.89
N LEU A 127 0.73 6.48 -18.75
CA LEU A 127 1.48 5.23 -18.61
C LEU A 127 2.23 5.19 -17.27
N SER A 128 2.96 6.25 -16.93
CA SER A 128 3.65 6.36 -15.65
C SER A 128 2.70 6.21 -14.47
N THR A 129 1.58 6.94 -14.48
CA THR A 129 0.59 6.95 -13.40
C THR A 129 -0.11 5.60 -13.22
N LEU A 130 -0.22 4.79 -14.26
CA LEU A 130 -0.82 3.45 -14.18
C LEU A 130 0.20 2.37 -13.79
N LEU A 131 1.48 2.51 -14.14
CA LEU A 131 2.51 1.52 -13.79
C LEU A 131 2.79 1.46 -12.29
N ALA A 132 2.87 2.60 -11.62
CA ALA A 132 3.21 2.67 -10.21
C ALA A 132 2.22 1.90 -9.31
N PRO A 133 0.89 2.08 -9.39
CA PRO A 133 -0.07 1.32 -8.59
C PRO A 133 0.00 -0.18 -8.80
N VAL A 134 0.22 -0.65 -10.04
CA VAL A 134 0.43 -2.08 -10.33
C VAL A 134 1.65 -2.58 -9.56
N GLY A 135 2.76 -1.84 -9.62
CA GLY A 135 3.98 -2.18 -8.89
C GLY A 135 3.76 -2.23 -7.38
N TYR A 136 3.09 -1.23 -6.82
CA TYR A 136 2.81 -1.17 -5.38
C TYR A 136 1.90 -2.29 -4.90
N VAL A 137 0.81 -2.58 -5.61
CA VAL A 137 -0.10 -3.67 -5.24
C VAL A 137 0.59 -5.02 -5.25
N VAL A 138 1.40 -5.30 -6.27
CA VAL A 138 2.17 -6.54 -6.36
C VAL A 138 3.13 -6.67 -5.19
N GLN A 139 3.80 -5.60 -4.78
CA GLN A 139 4.70 -5.60 -3.62
C GLN A 139 3.95 -5.73 -2.30
N ASP A 140 2.82 -5.05 -2.14
CA ASP A 140 2.02 -5.04 -0.92
C ASP A 140 1.46 -6.44 -0.60
N VAL A 141 0.96 -7.15 -1.61
CA VAL A 141 0.50 -8.53 -1.45
C VAL A 141 1.63 -9.47 -0.99
N VAL A 142 2.83 -9.29 -1.52
CA VAL A 142 3.99 -10.08 -1.08
C VAL A 142 4.44 -9.66 0.31
N ALA A 143 4.38 -8.38 0.66
CA ALA A 143 4.68 -7.90 2.01
C ALA A 143 3.73 -8.53 3.03
N ASP A 144 2.42 -8.61 2.73
CA ASP A 144 1.44 -9.30 3.57
C ASP A 144 1.86 -10.78 3.81
N ALA A 145 2.27 -11.50 2.77
CA ALA A 145 2.78 -12.86 2.90
C ALA A 145 4.10 -12.93 3.71
N MET A 146 4.98 -11.95 3.54
CA MET A 146 6.24 -11.86 4.31
C MET A 146 5.98 -11.59 5.80
N THR A 147 4.90 -10.92 6.19
CA THR A 147 4.56 -10.70 7.61
C THR A 147 4.26 -12.02 8.32
N VAL A 148 3.65 -12.96 7.63
CA VAL A 148 3.37 -14.30 8.16
C VAL A 148 4.67 -15.07 8.40
N GLU A 149 5.61 -15.01 7.44
CA GLU A 149 6.93 -15.66 7.57
C GLU A 149 7.85 -14.96 8.60
N ALA A 150 7.68 -13.67 8.82
CA ALA A 150 8.50 -12.90 9.75
C ALA A 150 8.29 -13.31 11.21
N VAL A 151 7.11 -13.85 11.54
CA VAL A 151 6.81 -14.37 12.88
C VAL A 151 7.43 -15.76 13.04
N PRO A 152 8.40 -15.94 13.96
CA PRO A 152 9.07 -17.23 14.14
C PRO A 152 8.09 -18.28 14.67
N ALA A 153 8.16 -19.48 14.10
CA ALA A 153 7.36 -20.62 14.54
C ALA A 153 7.97 -21.30 15.78
N VAL A 154 9.29 -21.21 15.93
CA VAL A 154 10.08 -21.87 16.99
C VAL A 154 10.99 -20.86 17.71
N ASP A 155 11.34 -21.19 18.94
CA ASP A 155 12.28 -20.40 19.75
C ASP A 155 13.74 -20.69 19.38
N SER A 156 14.67 -20.18 20.22
CA SER A 156 16.10 -20.39 20.04
C SER A 156 16.57 -21.83 20.18
N GLU A 157 15.79 -22.66 20.82
CA GLU A 157 16.08 -24.08 21.08
C GLU A 157 15.36 -25.01 20.10
N GLY A 158 14.59 -24.43 19.15
CA GLY A 158 13.83 -25.20 18.16
C GLY A 158 12.47 -25.71 18.69
N GLN A 159 12.03 -25.22 19.85
CA GLN A 159 10.71 -25.57 20.41
C GLN A 159 9.62 -24.67 19.84
N PRO A 160 8.43 -25.22 19.51
CA PRO A 160 7.31 -24.42 19.02
C PRO A 160 6.85 -23.39 20.07
N PHE A 161 6.62 -22.16 19.63
CA PHE A 161 5.98 -21.17 20.49
C PHE A 161 4.53 -21.54 20.81
N PRO A 162 4.03 -21.28 22.04
CA PRO A 162 2.61 -21.41 22.36
C PRO A 162 1.73 -20.60 21.40
N ALA A 163 0.52 -21.11 21.11
CA ALA A 163 -0.40 -20.50 20.15
C ALA A 163 -0.72 -19.03 20.49
N ASP A 164 -0.95 -18.73 21.78
CA ASP A 164 -1.23 -17.37 22.23
C ASP A 164 -0.05 -16.42 22.02
N THR A 165 1.17 -16.90 22.26
CA THR A 165 2.40 -16.12 22.02
C THR A 165 2.55 -15.81 20.52
N ARG A 166 2.32 -16.78 19.66
CA ARG A 166 2.36 -16.58 18.21
C ARG A 166 1.29 -15.60 17.74
N ARG A 167 0.07 -15.71 18.28
CA ARG A 167 -1.02 -14.77 17.98
C ARG A 167 -0.63 -13.33 18.35
N LEU A 168 -0.02 -13.14 19.51
CA LEU A 168 0.47 -11.82 19.93
C LEU A 168 1.56 -11.30 18.99
N MET A 169 2.52 -12.14 18.60
CA MET A 169 3.57 -11.77 17.65
C MET A 169 3.01 -11.34 16.28
N HIS A 170 1.99 -12.04 15.77
CA HIS A 170 1.30 -11.64 14.54
C HIS A 170 0.61 -10.29 14.69
N THR A 171 -0.05 -10.03 15.82
CA THR A 171 -0.68 -8.74 16.11
C THR A 171 0.36 -7.62 16.19
N THR A 172 1.49 -7.84 16.86
CA THR A 172 2.61 -6.91 16.91
C THR A 172 3.15 -6.62 15.51
N MET A 173 3.37 -7.66 14.69
CA MET A 173 3.86 -7.49 13.32
C MET A 173 2.89 -6.64 12.47
N GLN A 174 1.58 -6.90 12.54
CA GLN A 174 0.57 -6.12 11.82
C GLN A 174 0.54 -4.66 12.30
N THR A 175 0.67 -4.43 13.60
CA THR A 175 0.75 -3.07 14.17
C THR A 175 1.99 -2.34 13.66
N LEU A 176 3.15 -2.98 13.69
CA LEU A 176 4.40 -2.42 13.16
C LEU A 176 4.30 -2.11 11.68
N GLY A 177 3.63 -2.96 10.89
CA GLY A 177 3.37 -2.73 9.47
C GLY A 177 2.56 -1.45 9.23
N ARG A 178 1.52 -1.23 10.02
CA ARG A 178 0.72 0.02 9.94
C ARG A 178 1.53 1.25 10.37
N VAL A 179 2.32 1.13 11.45
CA VAL A 179 3.24 2.19 11.89
C VAL A 179 4.23 2.52 10.76
N ALA A 180 4.81 1.51 10.11
CA ALA A 180 5.77 1.70 9.03
C ALA A 180 5.17 2.48 7.85
N ILE A 181 3.95 2.12 7.41
CA ILE A 181 3.25 2.82 6.32
C ILE A 181 2.99 4.28 6.70
N ILE A 182 2.37 4.55 7.87
CA ILE A 182 2.01 5.90 8.28
C ILE A 182 3.25 6.75 8.57
N SER A 183 4.31 6.16 9.15
CA SER A 183 5.59 6.86 9.30
C SER A 183 6.21 7.23 7.96
N GLY A 184 6.04 6.39 6.95
CA GLY A 184 6.42 6.71 5.57
C GLY A 184 5.68 7.92 5.03
N THR A 185 4.37 8.03 5.25
CA THR A 185 3.59 9.22 4.81
C THR A 185 3.99 10.50 5.55
N VAL A 186 4.30 10.41 6.86
CA VAL A 186 4.83 11.56 7.63
C VAL A 186 6.19 11.98 7.07
N PHE A 187 7.07 11.02 6.80
CA PHE A 187 8.40 11.30 6.22
C PHE A 187 8.28 11.99 4.85
N VAL A 188 7.38 11.51 3.97
CA VAL A 188 7.09 12.14 2.67
C VAL A 188 6.64 13.59 2.84
N ALA A 189 5.66 13.82 3.71
CA ALA A 189 5.13 15.16 3.93
C ALA A 189 6.21 16.10 4.48
N LEU A 190 7.03 15.63 5.41
CA LEU A 190 8.17 16.38 5.94
C LEU A 190 9.19 16.71 4.85
N LEU A 191 9.56 15.71 4.02
CA LEU A 191 10.50 15.91 2.92
C LEU A 191 9.96 16.94 1.91
N ASN A 192 8.67 16.84 1.55
CA ASN A 192 8.03 17.78 0.63
C ASN A 192 8.00 19.21 1.21
N VAL A 193 7.76 19.39 2.52
CA VAL A 193 7.84 20.71 3.17
C VAL A 193 9.23 21.33 2.97
N PHE A 194 10.30 20.55 3.14
CA PHE A 194 11.66 21.04 2.91
C PHE A 194 12.00 21.27 1.44
N MET A 195 11.51 20.39 0.55
CA MET A 195 11.79 20.48 -0.88
C MET A 195 11.09 21.66 -1.54
N PHE A 196 9.90 22.04 -1.07
CA PHE A 196 9.12 23.15 -1.61
C PHE A 196 9.29 24.46 -0.84
N GLU A 197 10.22 24.54 0.11
CA GLU A 197 10.48 25.77 0.83
C GLU A 197 10.86 26.90 -0.13
N GLY A 198 10.06 27.98 -0.14
CA GLY A 198 10.26 29.14 -0.98
C GLY A 198 10.01 28.93 -2.48
N VAL A 199 9.35 27.84 -2.87
CA VAL A 199 9.07 27.51 -4.29
C VAL A 199 8.29 28.59 -5.02
N GLU A 200 7.45 29.35 -4.32
CA GLU A 200 6.64 30.44 -4.86
C GLU A 200 7.50 31.58 -5.44
N HIS A 201 8.73 31.76 -4.93
CA HIS A 201 9.66 32.82 -5.36
C HIS A 201 10.61 32.35 -6.47
N LEU A 202 10.54 31.09 -6.89
CA LEU A 202 11.42 30.52 -7.90
C LEU A 202 10.86 30.74 -9.31
N ASP A 203 11.77 30.84 -10.28
CA ASP A 203 11.41 30.78 -11.69
C ASP A 203 10.98 29.34 -12.10
N GLU A 204 10.37 29.19 -13.26
CA GLU A 204 9.86 27.91 -13.75
C GLU A 204 10.97 26.86 -13.90
N ALA A 205 12.17 27.26 -14.31
CA ALA A 205 13.28 26.33 -14.50
C ALA A 205 13.77 25.75 -13.14
N ALA A 206 13.83 26.63 -12.11
CA ALA A 206 14.19 26.19 -10.77
C ALA A 206 13.11 25.30 -10.14
N LYS A 207 11.81 25.60 -10.33
CA LYS A 207 10.69 24.73 -9.90
C LYS A 207 10.78 23.37 -10.55
N LEU A 208 11.01 23.32 -11.86
CA LEU A 208 11.18 22.07 -12.60
C LEU A 208 12.36 21.25 -12.07
N GLY A 209 13.46 21.91 -11.70
CA GLY A 209 14.62 21.28 -11.07
C GLY A 209 14.27 20.60 -9.75
N ILE A 210 13.42 21.21 -8.92
CA ILE A 210 12.90 20.61 -7.67
C ILE A 210 12.05 19.38 -7.99
N TYR A 211 11.16 19.47 -8.98
CA TYR A 211 10.29 18.36 -9.39
C TYR A 211 11.11 17.13 -9.83
N ILE A 212 12.11 17.35 -10.69
CA ILE A 212 13.04 16.29 -11.12
C ILE A 212 13.71 15.65 -9.92
N ARG A 213 14.23 16.46 -8.99
CA ARG A 213 14.93 15.96 -7.80
C ARG A 213 14.05 15.13 -6.89
N ILE A 214 12.76 15.49 -6.74
CA ILE A 214 11.79 14.69 -5.99
C ILE A 214 11.59 13.31 -6.63
N TYR A 215 11.47 13.24 -7.97
CA TYR A 215 11.38 11.97 -8.67
C TYR A 215 12.68 11.15 -8.59
N GLU A 216 13.84 11.79 -8.65
CA GLU A 216 15.14 11.12 -8.44
C GLU A 216 15.26 10.52 -7.04
N ILE A 217 14.86 11.26 -6.00
CA ILE A 217 14.82 10.76 -4.62
C ILE A 217 13.83 9.59 -4.52
N ALA A 218 12.69 9.67 -5.20
CA ALA A 218 11.70 8.59 -5.20
C ALA A 218 12.23 7.27 -5.79
N LEU A 219 13.27 7.29 -6.65
CA LEU A 219 13.92 6.08 -7.14
C LEU A 219 14.56 5.23 -6.02
N VAL A 220 14.75 5.77 -4.83
CA VAL A 220 15.16 5.00 -3.65
C VAL A 220 14.06 4.03 -3.19
N ILE A 221 12.79 4.31 -3.47
CA ILE A 221 11.64 3.49 -3.05
C ILE A 221 11.77 2.04 -3.53
N PRO A 222 11.89 1.77 -4.84
CA PRO A 222 12.06 0.38 -5.32
C PRO A 222 13.34 -0.27 -4.79
N VAL A 223 14.40 0.49 -4.55
CA VAL A 223 15.65 -0.03 -3.97
C VAL A 223 15.42 -0.52 -2.54
N VAL A 224 14.69 0.23 -1.71
CA VAL A 224 14.34 -0.17 -0.33
C VAL A 224 13.51 -1.45 -0.33
N SER A 225 12.52 -1.58 -1.22
CA SER A 225 11.72 -2.80 -1.35
C SER A 225 12.55 -4.02 -1.70
N VAL A 226 13.43 -3.89 -2.70
CA VAL A 226 14.35 -4.96 -3.12
C VAL A 226 15.30 -5.34 -1.99
N ALA A 227 15.89 -4.35 -1.30
CA ALA A 227 16.77 -4.58 -0.16
C ALA A 227 16.05 -5.33 0.97
N GLY A 228 14.76 -5.03 1.23
CA GLY A 228 13.93 -5.76 2.18
C GLY A 228 13.82 -7.25 1.85
N VAL A 229 13.53 -7.59 0.59
CA VAL A 229 13.45 -8.99 0.14
C VAL A 229 14.81 -9.70 0.20
N MET A 230 15.88 -9.01 -0.19
CA MET A 230 17.24 -9.55 -0.09
C MET A 230 17.62 -9.84 1.37
N LEU A 231 17.30 -8.91 2.29
CA LEU A 231 17.51 -9.07 3.72
C LEU A 231 16.70 -10.26 4.27
N GLY A 232 15.43 -10.40 3.88
CA GLY A 232 14.59 -11.54 4.25
C GLY A 232 15.18 -12.86 3.81
N SER A 233 15.66 -12.94 2.57
CA SER A 233 16.34 -14.12 2.04
C SER A 233 17.65 -14.44 2.80
N PHE A 234 18.40 -13.41 3.16
CA PHE A 234 19.64 -13.56 3.95
C PHE A 234 19.36 -14.08 5.37
N LEU A 235 18.39 -13.47 6.07
CA LEU A 235 18.00 -13.87 7.42
C LEU A 235 17.48 -15.30 7.44
N ARG A 236 16.66 -15.69 6.46
CA ARG A 236 16.17 -17.06 6.31
C ARG A 236 17.32 -18.06 6.11
N ARG A 237 18.26 -17.77 5.22
CA ARG A 237 19.44 -18.63 5.02
C ARG A 237 20.29 -18.75 6.28
N ARG A 238 20.38 -17.68 7.08
CA ARG A 238 21.07 -17.68 8.37
C ARG A 238 20.35 -18.59 9.38
N GLU A 239 19.03 -18.52 9.46
CA GLU A 239 18.23 -19.33 10.37
C GLU A 239 18.26 -20.82 10.01
N ILE A 240 18.14 -21.17 8.73
CA ILE A 240 18.32 -22.56 8.27
C ILE A 240 19.71 -23.08 8.68
N ARG A 241 20.78 -22.30 8.51
CA ARG A 241 22.13 -22.67 8.91
C ARG A 241 22.23 -22.88 10.42
N ARG A 242 21.53 -22.07 11.21
CA ARG A 242 21.46 -22.19 12.66
C ARG A 242 20.77 -23.49 13.08
N LEU A 243 19.59 -23.78 12.59
CA LEU A 243 18.85 -25.00 12.87
C LEU A 243 19.64 -26.25 12.49
N ARG A 244 20.38 -26.22 11.37
CA ARG A 244 21.27 -27.30 10.97
C ARG A 244 22.44 -27.53 11.95
N ARG A 245 22.97 -26.47 12.56
CA ARG A 245 24.02 -26.62 13.62
C ARG A 245 23.50 -27.30 14.88
N HIS A 246 22.18 -27.22 15.13
CA HIS A 246 21.49 -27.95 16.20
C HIS A 246 21.03 -29.34 15.79
N GLY A 247 21.54 -29.88 14.68
CA GLY A 247 21.27 -31.26 14.23
C GLY A 247 19.96 -31.45 13.47
N ILE A 248 19.25 -30.35 13.13
CA ILE A 248 18.01 -30.42 12.35
C ILE A 248 18.36 -30.53 10.85
N ASP A 249 17.78 -31.57 10.18
CA ASP A 249 17.98 -31.72 8.73
C ASP A 249 17.45 -30.50 7.97
N ARG A 250 18.04 -30.25 6.79
CA ARG A 250 17.70 -29.09 5.95
C ARG A 250 16.24 -29.07 5.55
N ALA A 251 15.68 -30.22 5.12
CA ALA A 251 14.28 -30.30 4.71
C ALA A 251 13.34 -29.98 5.87
N LYS A 252 13.64 -30.51 7.07
CA LYS A 252 12.90 -30.24 8.29
C LYS A 252 13.05 -28.78 8.75
N ALA A 253 14.23 -28.19 8.64
CA ALA A 253 14.46 -26.77 8.93
C ALA A 253 13.67 -25.85 7.98
N GLU A 254 13.65 -26.18 6.69
CA GLU A 254 12.83 -25.45 5.71
C GLU A 254 11.34 -25.60 6.01
N GLU A 255 10.86 -26.78 6.37
CA GLU A 255 9.48 -27.06 6.77
C GLU A 255 9.09 -26.29 8.05
N MET A 256 9.94 -26.26 9.06
CA MET A 256 9.71 -25.52 10.31
C MET A 256 9.61 -24.01 10.09
N LEU A 257 10.41 -23.43 9.17
CA LEU A 257 10.41 -22.01 8.86
C LEU A 257 9.28 -21.60 7.92
N HIS A 258 8.86 -22.50 7.04
CA HIS A 258 7.74 -22.22 6.13
C HIS A 258 6.36 -22.51 6.74
N GLY A 259 6.30 -23.21 7.88
CA GLY A 259 5.10 -23.88 8.36
C GLY A 259 4.70 -25.01 7.39
N HIS A 260 3.66 -25.72 7.71
CA HIS A 260 3.01 -26.59 6.73
C HIS A 260 2.40 -25.71 5.63
N ILE A 261 3.14 -25.50 4.56
CA ILE A 261 2.58 -24.95 3.33
C ILE A 261 1.78 -26.12 2.71
N GLU A 262 0.56 -26.28 3.17
CA GLU A 262 -0.42 -27.05 2.41
C GLU A 262 -0.44 -26.44 1.01
N ARG A 263 -0.22 -27.26 -0.01
CA ARG A 263 -0.34 -26.82 -1.40
C ARG A 263 -1.75 -26.34 -1.60
N THR A 264 -1.97 -25.03 -1.53
CA THR A 264 -3.28 -24.43 -1.79
C THR A 264 -3.69 -24.78 -3.22
N PRO A 265 -4.79 -25.52 -3.44
CA PRO A 265 -5.24 -25.80 -4.79
C PRO A 265 -5.67 -24.51 -5.49
N PRO A 266 -5.46 -24.40 -6.82
CA PRO A 266 -5.90 -23.22 -7.55
C PRO A 266 -7.40 -23.01 -7.42
N ASN A 267 -7.80 -21.84 -6.94
CA ASN A 267 -9.20 -21.45 -6.92
C ASN A 267 -9.57 -20.74 -8.22
N TRP A 268 -10.08 -21.50 -9.18
CA TRP A 268 -10.43 -21.00 -10.50
C TRP A 268 -11.56 -19.96 -10.50
N TRP A 269 -12.40 -19.93 -9.45
CA TRP A 269 -13.41 -18.89 -9.30
C TRP A 269 -12.78 -17.54 -8.99
N ILE A 270 -11.76 -17.51 -8.13
CA ILE A 270 -11.03 -16.29 -7.81
C ILE A 270 -10.25 -15.82 -9.06
N LEU A 271 -9.44 -16.70 -9.65
CA LEU A 271 -8.60 -16.33 -10.78
C LEU A 271 -9.42 -15.99 -12.03
N GLY A 272 -10.36 -16.85 -12.41
CA GLY A 272 -11.20 -16.65 -13.57
C GLY A 272 -12.16 -15.47 -13.42
N GLY A 273 -12.81 -15.33 -12.27
CA GLY A 273 -13.70 -14.20 -11.98
C GLY A 273 -12.98 -12.86 -11.97
N SER A 274 -11.75 -12.82 -11.46
CA SER A 274 -10.93 -11.61 -11.51
C SER A 274 -10.47 -11.28 -12.93
N LEU A 275 -10.18 -12.29 -13.75
CA LEU A 275 -9.88 -12.06 -15.16
C LEU A 275 -11.09 -11.49 -15.89
N VAL A 276 -12.29 -12.04 -15.65
CA VAL A 276 -13.55 -11.50 -16.19
C VAL A 276 -13.77 -10.05 -15.76
N PHE A 277 -13.52 -9.74 -14.46
CA PHE A 277 -13.60 -8.37 -13.96
C PHE A 277 -12.66 -7.42 -14.71
N VAL A 278 -11.40 -7.80 -14.90
CA VAL A 278 -10.41 -6.96 -15.61
C VAL A 278 -10.80 -6.76 -17.06
N VAL A 279 -11.10 -7.84 -17.77
CA VAL A 279 -11.49 -7.76 -19.19
C VAL A 279 -12.75 -6.92 -19.36
N PHE A 280 -13.77 -7.14 -18.53
CA PHE A 280 -15.00 -6.35 -18.54
C PHE A 280 -14.73 -4.86 -18.31
N THR A 281 -13.97 -4.53 -17.25
CA THR A 281 -13.70 -3.13 -16.89
C THR A 281 -12.89 -2.42 -17.98
N ILE A 282 -11.86 -3.08 -18.54
CA ILE A 282 -11.05 -2.51 -19.62
C ILE A 282 -11.89 -2.33 -20.90
N THR A 283 -12.66 -3.35 -21.29
CA THR A 283 -13.47 -3.29 -22.51
C THR A 283 -14.52 -2.19 -22.43
N MET A 284 -15.22 -2.08 -21.29
CA MET A 284 -16.23 -1.03 -21.10
C MET A 284 -15.62 0.36 -20.92
N GLY A 285 -14.46 0.46 -20.29
CA GLY A 285 -13.81 1.74 -20.02
C GLY A 285 -13.11 2.35 -21.23
N LEU A 286 -12.57 1.51 -22.13
CA LEU A 286 -11.98 1.96 -23.40
C LEU A 286 -13.02 2.06 -24.53
N GLY A 287 -14.20 1.45 -24.36
CA GLY A 287 -15.29 1.54 -25.33
C GLY A 287 -16.02 2.87 -25.21
N GLU A 288 -16.40 3.45 -26.33
CA GLU A 288 -17.27 4.64 -26.42
C GLU A 288 -18.74 4.25 -26.22
N VAL A 289 -19.03 3.56 -25.08
CA VAL A 289 -20.38 3.10 -24.77
C VAL A 289 -21.10 4.16 -23.94
N PRO A 290 -22.31 4.59 -24.30
CA PRO A 290 -23.13 5.47 -23.47
C PRO A 290 -23.27 4.87 -22.04
N TYR A 291 -23.16 5.69 -21.00
CA TYR A 291 -23.27 5.27 -19.60
C TYR A 291 -22.22 4.21 -19.19
N ASN A 292 -21.03 4.26 -19.79
CA ASN A 292 -19.96 3.29 -19.51
C ASN A 292 -19.59 3.21 -18.02
N GLN A 293 -19.61 4.32 -17.29
CA GLN A 293 -19.30 4.38 -15.87
C GLN A 293 -20.32 3.62 -15.02
N GLU A 294 -21.61 3.81 -15.28
CA GLU A 294 -22.70 3.11 -14.61
C GLU A 294 -22.69 1.61 -14.95
N ILE A 295 -22.39 1.26 -16.20
CA ILE A 295 -22.25 -0.13 -16.64
C ILE A 295 -21.07 -0.79 -15.94
N ILE A 296 -19.91 -0.11 -15.86
CA ILE A 296 -18.73 -0.62 -15.15
C ILE A 296 -19.07 -0.81 -13.67
N PHE A 297 -19.73 0.16 -13.04
CA PHE A 297 -20.12 0.06 -11.65
C PHE A 297 -21.06 -1.14 -11.40
N ALA A 298 -22.15 -1.22 -12.15
CA ALA A 298 -23.13 -2.28 -11.99
C ALA A 298 -22.55 -3.67 -12.30
N GLY A 299 -21.82 -3.82 -13.40
CA GLY A 299 -21.20 -5.08 -13.79
C GLY A 299 -20.11 -5.53 -12.81
N SER A 300 -19.25 -4.61 -12.39
CA SER A 300 -18.23 -4.89 -11.37
C SER A 300 -18.87 -5.31 -10.04
N MET A 301 -19.93 -4.66 -9.61
CA MET A 301 -20.67 -5.01 -8.40
C MET A 301 -21.24 -6.44 -8.50
N VAL A 302 -21.85 -6.81 -9.62
CA VAL A 302 -22.37 -8.16 -9.86
C VAL A 302 -21.26 -9.20 -9.78
N ILE A 303 -20.12 -8.96 -10.44
CA ILE A 303 -18.97 -9.88 -10.42
C ILE A 303 -18.43 -10.04 -9.00
N VAL A 304 -18.19 -8.94 -8.29
CA VAL A 304 -17.64 -8.94 -6.93
C VAL A 304 -18.60 -9.65 -5.97
N LEU A 305 -19.89 -9.35 -5.99
CA LEU A 305 -20.89 -10.00 -5.12
C LEU A 305 -21.00 -11.50 -5.42
N PHE A 306 -20.93 -11.88 -6.70
CA PHE A 306 -20.89 -13.30 -7.07
C PHE A 306 -19.66 -14.01 -6.48
N LEU A 307 -18.47 -13.42 -6.61
CA LEU A 307 -17.24 -13.99 -6.07
C LEU A 307 -17.27 -14.07 -4.54
N ILE A 308 -17.75 -13.03 -3.86
CA ILE A 308 -17.92 -13.02 -2.40
C ILE A 308 -18.88 -14.14 -1.99
N ASN A 309 -20.04 -14.28 -2.67
CA ASN A 309 -20.98 -15.34 -2.35
C ASN A 309 -20.38 -16.74 -2.51
N ARG A 310 -19.55 -16.94 -3.55
CA ARG A 310 -18.82 -18.20 -3.76
C ARG A 310 -17.82 -18.47 -2.62
N LEU A 311 -17.06 -17.45 -2.22
CA LEU A 311 -16.09 -17.56 -1.13
C LEU A 311 -16.79 -17.87 0.20
N LEU A 312 -17.91 -17.20 0.48
CA LEU A 312 -18.68 -17.37 1.71
C LEU A 312 -19.31 -18.79 1.86
N LYS A 313 -19.54 -19.51 0.74
CA LYS A 313 -20.10 -20.87 0.80
C LYS A 313 -19.15 -21.89 1.41
N VAL A 314 -17.86 -21.61 1.48
CA VAL A 314 -16.83 -22.51 2.06
C VAL A 314 -16.72 -22.31 3.57
N LEU A 315 -17.29 -21.23 4.12
CA LEU A 315 -17.17 -20.87 5.53
C LEU A 315 -18.34 -21.45 6.35
N GLU A 316 -18.04 -21.75 7.62
CA GLU A 316 -19.04 -22.08 8.61
C GLU A 316 -20.07 -20.93 8.79
N PRO A 317 -21.35 -21.24 9.11
CA PRO A 317 -22.42 -20.24 9.14
C PRO A 317 -22.15 -19.05 10.06
N GLU A 318 -21.54 -19.27 11.22
CA GLU A 318 -21.20 -18.19 12.17
C GLU A 318 -20.13 -17.27 11.60
N ALA A 319 -19.02 -17.82 11.09
CA ALA A 319 -17.94 -17.06 10.46
C ALA A 319 -18.43 -16.28 9.22
N ARG A 320 -19.32 -16.91 8.44
CA ARG A 320 -19.97 -16.28 7.27
C ARG A 320 -20.76 -15.04 7.66
N ASN A 321 -21.61 -15.12 8.70
CA ASN A 321 -22.45 -14.01 9.13
C ASN A 321 -21.61 -12.83 9.68
N VAL A 322 -20.58 -13.13 10.47
CA VAL A 322 -19.65 -12.12 11.00
C VAL A 322 -18.90 -11.43 9.85
N LEU A 323 -18.38 -12.21 8.90
CA LEU A 323 -17.65 -11.66 7.76
C LEU A 323 -18.55 -10.81 6.87
N LEU A 324 -19.77 -11.27 6.57
CA LEU A 324 -20.73 -10.54 5.76
C LEU A 324 -21.16 -9.22 6.43
N GLY A 325 -21.49 -9.26 7.74
CA GLY A 325 -21.84 -8.06 8.49
C GLY A 325 -20.70 -7.04 8.51
N THR A 326 -19.48 -7.49 8.75
CA THR A 326 -18.28 -6.63 8.72
C THR A 326 -18.05 -6.05 7.33
N ALA A 327 -18.18 -6.86 6.28
CA ALA A 327 -18.02 -6.41 4.90
C ALA A 327 -19.04 -5.34 4.52
N ILE A 328 -20.30 -5.50 4.91
CA ILE A 328 -21.37 -4.49 4.66
C ILE A 328 -21.04 -3.17 5.36
N ILE A 329 -20.63 -3.21 6.64
CA ILE A 329 -20.28 -1.99 7.40
C ILE A 329 -19.12 -1.26 6.73
N ILE A 330 -18.06 -1.99 6.37
CA ILE A 330 -16.89 -1.40 5.69
C ILE A 330 -17.29 -0.86 4.31
N PHE A 331 -18.13 -1.59 3.56
CA PHE A 331 -18.59 -1.16 2.24
C PHE A 331 -19.38 0.14 2.32
N VAL A 332 -20.37 0.23 3.21
CA VAL A 332 -21.18 1.45 3.39
C VAL A 332 -20.29 2.63 3.78
N TYR A 333 -19.37 2.45 4.72
CA TYR A 333 -18.42 3.49 5.12
C TYR A 333 -17.52 3.95 3.97
N ARG A 334 -17.01 3.01 3.15
CA ARG A 334 -16.12 3.30 2.03
C ARG A 334 -16.85 3.83 0.79
N ALA A 335 -18.15 3.55 0.66
CA ALA A 335 -18.97 4.03 -0.44
C ALA A 335 -19.37 5.51 -0.28
N MET A 336 -19.08 6.14 0.86
CA MET A 336 -19.32 7.58 1.02
C MET A 336 -18.42 8.37 0.05
N PRO A 337 -19.01 9.26 -0.76
CA PRO A 337 -18.23 10.05 -1.70
C PRO A 337 -17.27 10.97 -0.96
N THR A 338 -16.02 11.01 -1.40
CA THR A 338 -15.00 11.94 -0.91
C THR A 338 -14.73 12.99 -1.98
N PRO A 339 -14.40 14.24 -1.62
CA PRO A 339 -14.01 15.22 -2.60
C PRO A 339 -12.71 14.75 -3.28
N GLY A 340 -12.75 14.71 -4.61
CA GLY A 340 -11.64 14.23 -5.44
C GLY A 340 -10.70 15.35 -5.89
N ALA A 341 -10.09 15.19 -7.07
CA ALA A 341 -9.18 16.14 -7.68
C ALA A 341 -9.77 17.56 -7.82
N GLY A 342 -11.09 17.68 -7.96
CA GLY A 342 -11.77 18.97 -8.03
C GLY A 342 -11.57 19.84 -6.79
N GLN A 343 -11.53 19.25 -5.59
CA GLN A 343 -11.21 20.01 -4.37
C GLN A 343 -9.79 20.56 -4.41
N THR A 344 -8.82 19.76 -4.85
CA THR A 344 -7.44 20.20 -4.96
C THR A 344 -7.29 21.33 -5.98
N TRP A 345 -8.00 21.24 -7.13
CA TRP A 345 -8.04 22.33 -8.10
C TRP A 345 -8.62 23.60 -7.52
N TRP A 346 -9.75 23.51 -6.84
CA TRP A 346 -10.35 24.66 -6.15
C TRP A 346 -9.42 25.27 -5.10
N MET A 347 -8.74 24.45 -4.31
CA MET A 347 -7.76 24.96 -3.33
C MET A 347 -6.60 25.69 -3.99
N ILE A 348 -6.14 25.24 -5.16
CA ILE A 348 -5.06 25.90 -5.90
C ILE A 348 -5.57 27.20 -6.56
N ASP A 349 -6.72 27.14 -7.26
CA ASP A 349 -7.23 28.25 -8.08
C ASP A 349 -7.89 29.37 -7.25
N GLU A 350 -8.71 29.00 -6.28
CA GLU A 350 -9.53 29.96 -5.52
C GLU A 350 -8.87 30.37 -4.20
N LEU A 351 -8.15 29.45 -3.54
CA LEU A 351 -7.46 29.75 -2.28
C LEU A 351 -5.98 30.09 -2.45
N GLY A 352 -5.42 29.92 -3.64
CA GLY A 352 -4.03 30.21 -3.95
C GLY A 352 -3.03 29.30 -3.22
N PHE A 353 -3.43 28.05 -2.89
CA PHE A 353 -2.54 27.13 -2.19
C PHE A 353 -1.45 26.59 -3.12
N ASP A 354 -0.22 26.82 -2.76
CA ASP A 354 0.96 26.34 -3.45
C ASP A 354 1.42 24.95 -2.98
N GLN A 355 2.49 24.45 -3.56
CA GLN A 355 3.07 23.15 -3.25
C GLN A 355 3.53 23.06 -1.79
N GLN A 356 4.10 24.15 -1.24
CA GLN A 356 4.57 24.18 0.14
C GLN A 356 3.41 24.12 1.13
N PHE A 357 2.36 24.91 0.90
CA PHE A 357 1.18 24.89 1.77
C PHE A 357 0.49 23.54 1.78
N LEU A 358 0.29 22.91 0.61
CA LEU A 358 -0.27 21.57 0.52
C LEU A 358 0.61 20.51 1.21
N SER A 359 1.92 20.69 1.19
CA SER A 359 2.87 19.81 1.90
C SER A 359 2.76 19.96 3.42
N VAL A 360 2.63 21.19 3.93
CA VAL A 360 2.39 21.45 5.35
C VAL A 360 1.07 20.86 5.82
N LEU A 361 -0.01 21.03 5.04
CA LEU A 361 -1.31 20.46 5.33
C LEU A 361 -1.24 18.92 5.38
N SER A 362 -0.54 18.31 4.43
CA SER A 362 -0.27 16.87 4.40
C SER A 362 0.54 16.41 5.61
N LEU A 363 1.54 17.19 6.04
CA LEU A 363 2.34 16.89 7.23
C LEU A 363 1.48 16.90 8.50
N ILE A 364 0.65 17.93 8.69
CA ILE A 364 -0.26 18.03 9.84
C ILE A 364 -1.21 16.83 9.85
N SER A 365 -1.84 16.53 8.72
CA SER A 365 -2.80 15.44 8.58
C SER A 365 -2.15 14.07 8.86
N SER A 366 -0.98 13.81 8.29
CA SER A 366 -0.24 12.55 8.48
C SER A 366 0.28 12.38 9.91
N ALA A 367 0.77 13.47 10.52
CA ALA A 367 1.22 13.46 11.91
C ALA A 367 0.07 13.21 12.87
N LEU A 368 -1.09 13.85 12.65
CA LEU A 368 -2.31 13.61 13.44
C LEU A 368 -2.82 12.17 13.26
N ALA A 369 -2.77 11.61 12.05
CA ALA A 369 -3.13 10.22 11.79
C ALA A 369 -2.22 9.25 12.56
N LEU A 370 -0.90 9.47 12.52
CA LEU A 370 0.07 8.68 13.28
C LEU A 370 -0.19 8.77 14.79
N PHE A 371 -0.39 9.98 15.30
CA PHE A 371 -0.67 10.21 16.72
C PHE A 371 -2.00 9.58 17.14
N GLY A 372 -3.05 9.75 16.31
CA GLY A 372 -4.35 9.14 16.51
C GLY A 372 -4.30 7.62 16.60
N MET A 373 -3.49 6.98 15.75
CA MET A 373 -3.31 5.53 15.79
C MET A 373 -2.79 5.05 17.16
N PHE A 374 -1.87 5.77 17.78
CA PHE A 374 -1.36 5.41 19.11
C PHE A 374 -2.38 5.71 20.22
N ILE A 375 -3.05 6.85 20.17
CA ILE A 375 -4.07 7.21 21.18
C ILE A 375 -5.24 6.24 21.16
N PHE A 376 -5.78 5.95 19.97
CA PHE A 376 -6.98 5.12 19.83
C PHE A 376 -6.68 3.62 19.76
N ARG A 377 -5.40 3.18 19.86
CA ARG A 377 -5.02 1.75 19.79
C ARG A 377 -5.85 0.88 20.74
N ARG A 378 -5.94 1.28 22.02
CA ARG A 378 -6.69 0.54 23.02
C ARG A 378 -8.20 0.55 22.74
N PHE A 379 -8.72 1.70 22.41
CA PHE A 379 -10.13 1.87 22.04
C PHE A 379 -10.50 0.97 20.84
N MET A 380 -9.67 0.94 19.80
CA MET A 380 -9.88 0.08 18.63
C MET A 380 -9.75 -1.42 18.96
N ALA A 381 -8.94 -1.79 19.93
CA ALA A 381 -8.80 -3.17 20.36
C ALA A 381 -9.98 -3.68 21.23
N GLU A 382 -10.59 -2.79 22.01
CA GLU A 382 -11.67 -3.15 22.96
C GLU A 382 -13.08 -3.03 22.37
N LYS A 383 -13.27 -2.24 21.31
CA LYS A 383 -14.60 -1.95 20.73
C LYS A 383 -14.85 -2.71 19.44
N SER A 384 -16.12 -2.95 19.12
CA SER A 384 -16.50 -3.55 17.85
C SER A 384 -16.25 -2.60 16.68
N ILE A 385 -16.00 -3.15 15.49
CA ILE A 385 -15.77 -2.36 14.25
C ILE A 385 -16.95 -1.41 13.99
N ALA A 386 -18.20 -1.88 14.17
CA ALA A 386 -19.38 -1.05 13.99
C ALA A 386 -19.38 0.18 14.91
N TYR A 387 -19.05 -0.01 16.20
CA TYR A 387 -18.98 1.08 17.16
C TYR A 387 -17.89 2.09 16.79
N ILE A 388 -16.72 1.61 16.39
CA ILE A 388 -15.58 2.45 15.98
C ILE A 388 -15.96 3.30 14.76
N VAL A 389 -16.56 2.68 13.73
CA VAL A 389 -16.97 3.36 12.50
C VAL A 389 -17.99 4.46 12.81
N VAL A 390 -19.04 4.14 13.58
CA VAL A 390 -20.06 5.15 13.98
C VAL A 390 -19.43 6.29 14.78
N PHE A 391 -18.58 5.96 15.75
CA PHE A 391 -17.90 6.96 16.58
C PHE A 391 -17.04 7.91 15.74
N LEU A 392 -16.22 7.36 14.83
CA LEU A 392 -15.37 8.16 13.95
C LEU A 392 -16.18 9.01 12.97
N THR A 393 -17.29 8.45 12.42
CA THR A 393 -18.17 9.21 11.50
C THR A 393 -18.88 10.38 12.18
N VAL A 394 -19.18 10.27 13.48
CA VAL A 394 -19.83 11.37 14.23
C VAL A 394 -18.85 12.49 14.58
N ILE A 395 -17.56 12.16 14.72
CA ILE A 395 -16.53 13.15 15.10
C ILE A 395 -15.90 13.82 13.87
N SER A 396 -15.84 13.14 12.71
CA SER A 396 -15.30 13.68 11.48
C SER A 396 -16.27 14.66 10.81
#